data_50c2eb678b8afccd1e92a6d404fa8fce
#
_entry.id   50c2eb678b8afccd1e92a6d404fa8fce
#
_cell.length_a   1.000
_cell.length_b   1.000
_cell.length_c   1.000
_cell.angle_alpha   90.00
_cell.angle_beta   90.00
_cell.angle_gamma   90.00
#
_symmetry.space_group_name_H-M   'P 1'
#
loop_
_entity.id
_entity.type
_entity.pdbx_description
1 polymer ?
#
loop_
_entity_poly.entity_id
_entity_poly.type
_entity_poly.pdbx_seq_one_letter_code
_entity_poly.pdbx_strand_id
1 'polypeptide(L)' 'MTYSNYKKYSDLTLEELEDVVQDIENMSLAALKQQKKDLRITMLKTVQEAKKEIEKRLKK' A
#
# COMPACT_ATOMS: atom_id res chain seq x y z
N MET A 1 -16.90 4.31 -11.13
CA MET A 1 -17.83 4.11 -10.39
C MET A 1 -17.47 3.62 -9.07
N THR A 2 -17.10 2.53 -9.00
CA THR A 2 -16.92 1.96 -7.70
C THR A 2 -15.83 2.58 -6.89
N TYR A 3 -14.93 3.27 -7.51
CA TYR A 3 -13.83 3.83 -6.76
C TYR A 3 -14.18 5.03 -5.94
N SER A 4 -15.33 5.59 -6.16
CA SER A 4 -15.77 6.64 -5.28
C SER A 4 -15.94 6.15 -3.86
N ASN A 5 -15.98 4.85 -3.69
CA ASN A 5 -16.18 4.25 -2.37
C ASN A 5 -14.91 3.71 -1.74
N TYR A 6 -13.76 3.90 -2.37
CA TYR A 6 -12.56 3.37 -1.76
C TYR A 6 -12.30 4.08 -0.43
N LYS A 7 -11.78 3.33 0.50
CA LYS A 7 -11.58 3.82 1.86
C LYS A 7 -10.21 4.47 2.00
N LYS A 8 -10.13 5.42 2.88
CA LYS A 8 -8.83 5.94 3.30
C LYS A 8 -8.14 4.88 4.15
N TYR A 9 -6.84 4.98 4.27
CA TYR A 9 -6.09 4.01 5.07
C TYR A 9 -6.60 3.95 6.50
N SER A 10 -7.03 5.08 7.05
CA SER A 10 -7.55 5.10 8.41
C SER A 10 -8.85 4.33 8.58
N ASP A 11 -9.56 4.10 7.48
CA ASP A 11 -10.84 3.37 7.50
C ASP A 11 -10.69 1.88 7.29
N LEU A 12 -9.51 1.44 6.89
CA LEU A 12 -9.26 0.02 6.62
C LEU A 12 -8.97 -0.72 7.92
N THR A 13 -9.34 -1.99 7.95
CA THR A 13 -8.93 -2.83 9.07
C THR A 13 -7.44 -3.12 8.97
N LEU A 14 -6.85 -3.57 10.07
CA LEU A 14 -5.44 -3.93 10.07
C LEU A 14 -5.16 -5.02 9.02
N GLU A 15 -6.06 -6.00 8.93
CA GLU A 15 -5.91 -7.07 7.98
C GLU A 15 -5.95 -6.55 6.54
N GLU A 16 -6.85 -5.61 6.27
CA GLU A 16 -6.93 -5.01 4.95
C GLU A 16 -5.68 -4.22 4.61
N LEU A 17 -5.14 -3.51 5.59
CA LEU A 17 -3.90 -2.77 5.39
C LEU A 17 -2.74 -3.70 5.06
N GLU A 18 -2.64 -4.81 5.76
CA GLU A 18 -1.59 -5.79 5.49
C GLU A 18 -1.73 -6.37 4.09
N ASP A 19 -2.97 -6.62 3.66
CA ASP A 19 -3.20 -7.11 2.31
C ASP A 19 -2.77 -6.10 1.26
N VAL A 20 -3.09 -4.83 1.48
CA VAL A 20 -2.67 -3.77 0.56
C VAL A 20 -1.15 -3.72 0.45
N VAL A 21 -0.47 -3.76 1.59
CA VAL A 21 0.99 -3.73 1.59
C VAL A 21 1.55 -4.92 0.82
N GLN A 22 1.02 -6.11 1.07
CA GLN A 22 1.50 -7.30 0.41
C GLN A 22 1.30 -7.23 -1.11
N ASP A 23 0.12 -6.80 -1.53
CA ASP A 23 -0.18 -6.69 -2.95
C ASP A 23 0.75 -5.70 -3.64
N ILE A 24 0.97 -4.55 -3.02
CA ILE A 24 1.81 -3.53 -3.62
C ILE A 24 3.26 -3.99 -3.65
N GLU A 25 3.72 -4.66 -2.62
CA GLU A 25 5.08 -5.19 -2.62
C GLU A 25 5.28 -6.20 -3.75
N ASN A 26 4.29 -7.04 -3.99
CA ASN A 26 4.36 -8.00 -5.09
C ASN A 26 4.42 -7.29 -6.44
N MET A 27 3.59 -6.26 -6.61
CA MET A 27 3.61 -5.48 -7.84
C MET A 27 4.91 -4.71 -8.01
N SER A 28 5.49 -4.25 -6.92
CA SER A 28 6.75 -3.54 -6.94
C SER A 28 7.88 -4.45 -7.43
N LEU A 29 7.86 -5.72 -7.05
CA LEU A 29 8.85 -6.67 -7.54
C LEU A 29 8.70 -6.87 -9.05
N ALA A 30 7.46 -6.96 -9.54
CA ALA A 30 7.23 -7.08 -10.97
C ALA A 30 7.72 -5.83 -11.71
N ALA A 31 7.47 -4.66 -11.15
CA ALA A 31 7.93 -3.41 -11.75
C ALA A 31 9.46 -3.34 -11.78
N LEU A 32 10.11 -3.87 -10.76
CA LEU A 32 11.56 -3.92 -10.72
C LEU A 32 12.10 -4.78 -11.86
N LYS A 33 11.48 -5.92 -12.08
CA LYS A 33 11.89 -6.81 -13.18
C LYS A 33 11.72 -6.16 -14.53
N GLN A 34 10.71 -5.31 -14.66
CA GLN A 34 10.46 -4.61 -15.92
C GLN A 34 11.18 -3.27 -15.99
N GLN A 35 11.95 -2.93 -14.97
CA GLN A 35 12.73 -1.70 -14.92
C GLN A 35 11.87 -0.44 -14.99
N LYS A 36 10.69 -0.48 -14.41
CA LYS A 36 9.79 0.67 -14.37
C LYS A 36 10.01 1.45 -13.09
N LYS A 37 10.99 2.31 -13.10
CA LYS A 37 11.41 3.04 -11.90
C LYS A 37 10.32 3.94 -11.33
N ASP A 38 9.66 4.69 -12.19
CA ASP A 38 8.64 5.65 -11.72
C ASP A 38 7.49 4.92 -11.04
N LEU A 39 7.05 3.84 -11.63
CA LEU A 39 5.99 3.04 -11.05
C LEU A 39 6.41 2.47 -9.71
N ARG A 40 7.64 1.98 -9.64
CA ARG A 40 8.16 1.42 -8.40
C ARG A 40 8.22 2.46 -7.29
N ILE A 41 8.66 3.67 -7.60
CA ILE A 41 8.73 4.74 -6.61
C ILE A 41 7.34 5.08 -6.08
N THR A 42 6.36 5.17 -6.97
CA THR A 42 4.98 5.43 -6.57
C THR A 42 4.45 4.34 -5.65
N MET A 43 4.71 3.08 -6.00
CA MET A 43 4.29 1.95 -5.19
C MET A 43 4.94 1.96 -3.81
N LEU A 44 6.22 2.28 -3.75
CA LEU A 44 6.92 2.33 -2.46
C LEU A 44 6.35 3.42 -1.56
N LYS A 45 5.99 4.57 -2.13
CA LYS A 45 5.35 5.62 -1.35
C LYS A 45 4.02 5.15 -0.77
N THR A 46 3.23 4.47 -1.57
CA THR A 46 1.95 3.95 -1.10
C THR A 46 2.15 2.94 0.01
N VAL A 47 3.12 2.05 -0.14
CA VAL A 47 3.44 1.07 0.90
C VAL A 47 3.83 1.77 2.19
N GLN A 48 4.65 2.79 2.10
CA GLN A 48 5.08 3.53 3.29
C GLN A 48 3.91 4.16 4.01
N GLU A 49 2.97 4.71 3.28
CA GLU A 49 1.78 5.30 3.89
C GLU A 49 0.94 4.25 4.60
N ALA A 50 0.76 3.11 3.97
CA ALA A 50 0.01 2.02 4.60
C ALA A 50 0.72 1.51 5.84
N LYS A 51 2.03 1.37 5.78
CA LYS A 51 2.81 0.91 6.93
C LYS A 51 2.77 1.91 8.08
N LYS A 52 2.76 3.19 7.77
CA LYS A 52 2.63 4.21 8.82
C LYS A 52 1.31 4.08 9.57
N GLU A 53 0.26 3.81 8.84
CA GLU A 53 -1.04 3.62 9.47
C GLU A 53 -1.03 2.38 10.36
N ILE A 54 -0.43 1.31 9.91
CA ILE A 54 -0.31 0.09 10.71
C ILE A 54 0.47 0.37 11.99
N GLU A 55 1.61 1.02 11.87
CA GLU A 55 2.43 1.38 13.03
C GLU A 55 1.66 2.21 14.02
N LYS A 56 0.94 3.20 13.51
CA LYS A 56 0.17 4.10 14.36
C LYS A 56 -0.85 3.32 15.18
N ARG A 57 -1.47 2.32 14.62
CA ARG A 57 -2.44 1.50 15.34
C ARG A 57 -1.78 0.61 16.37
N LEU A 58 -0.60 0.10 16.05
CA LEU A 58 0.09 -0.80 16.97
C LEU A 58 0.74 -0.06 18.11
N LYS A 59 0.95 1.22 17.96
CA LYS A 59 1.64 2.01 18.97
C LYS A 59 0.76 2.54 20.07
N LYS A 60 -0.41 2.17 20.15
CA LYS A 60 -1.26 2.72 21.20
C LYS A 60 -0.70 2.56 22.62
#